data_7ec2a956cf050672128bb039f7c2f385
#
_entry.id   7ec2a956cf050672128bb039f7c2f385
#
_cell.length_a   1.000
_cell.length_b   1.000
_cell.length_c   1.000
_cell.angle_alpha   90.00
_cell.angle_beta   90.00
_cell.angle_gamma   90.00
#
_symmetry.space_group_name_H-M   'P 1'
#
loop_
_entity.id
_entity.type
_entity.pdbx_description
1 polymer ?
#
loop_
_entity_poly.entity_id
_entity_poly.type
_entity_poly.pdbx_seq_one_letter_code
_entity_poly.pdbx_strand_id
1 'polypeptide(L)'
;VFVNGRFRADLSAVCMPPQGVVIGRLADLLENDPRSLADTLGSAGEADGLPMVALNTAMMTDGLFLRLDDGVDLASVIEVIHVSVGAETPSAHFPRNLIVAGKGSHATIVEHHIGDGATSFANVVTEIIAGEGAGIRHCKVQAEGPLAYHIATMQVRLAKDASLDSFYFASGARLSRNEIRVRLEGEGADCRLNGAYMMKDRQH
;
A
#
# COMPACT_ATOMS: atom_id res chain seq x y z
N VAL A 1 -7.01 9.81 3.76
CA VAL A 1 -7.33 9.03 4.97
C VAL A 1 -8.41 8.02 4.65
N PHE A 2 -8.22 6.79 5.11
CA PHE A 2 -9.21 5.71 5.02
C PHE A 2 -9.59 5.26 6.44
N VAL A 3 -10.89 5.19 6.73
CA VAL A 3 -11.40 4.71 8.02
C VAL A 3 -12.14 3.40 7.79
N ASN A 4 -11.70 2.33 8.43
CA ASN A 4 -12.23 0.96 8.22
C ASN A 4 -12.33 0.60 6.74
N GLY A 5 -11.27 0.90 5.97
CA GLY A 5 -11.14 0.62 4.55
C GLY A 5 -11.96 1.54 3.62
N ARG A 6 -12.57 2.61 4.12
CA ARG A 6 -13.36 3.58 3.33
C ARG A 6 -12.72 4.95 3.34
N PHE A 7 -12.59 5.55 2.20
CA PHE A 7 -12.04 6.90 2.06
C PHE A 7 -12.92 7.95 2.79
N ARG A 8 -12.25 8.89 3.45
CA ARG A 8 -12.87 10.00 4.17
C ARG A 8 -12.31 11.31 3.63
N ALA A 9 -13.05 11.92 2.70
CA ALA A 9 -12.69 13.20 2.09
C ALA A 9 -12.59 14.33 3.12
N ASP A 10 -13.46 14.31 4.12
CA ASP A 10 -13.52 15.30 5.20
C ASP A 10 -12.31 15.22 6.16
N LEU A 11 -11.57 14.11 6.16
CA LEU A 11 -10.34 13.92 6.94
C LEU A 11 -9.08 13.97 6.07
N SER A 12 -9.23 14.22 4.76
CA SER A 12 -8.13 14.14 3.81
C SER A 12 -7.76 15.52 3.28
N ALA A 13 -6.48 15.86 3.33
CA ALA A 13 -5.93 17.03 2.66
C ALA A 13 -5.39 16.62 1.28
N VAL A 14 -6.29 16.51 0.31
CA VAL A 14 -5.90 16.19 -1.07
C VAL A 14 -5.70 17.50 -1.82
N CYS A 15 -4.44 17.88 -2.03
CA CYS A 15 -4.09 19.00 -2.90
C CYS A 15 -4.22 18.58 -4.36
N MET A 16 -4.39 19.57 -5.26
CA MET A 16 -4.33 19.29 -6.69
C MET A 16 -2.93 18.74 -7.02
N PRO A 17 -2.84 17.52 -7.60
CA PRO A 17 -1.55 16.94 -7.90
C PRO A 17 -0.84 17.74 -9.01
N PRO A 18 0.50 17.76 -9.03
CA PRO A 18 1.23 18.37 -10.12
C PRO A 18 0.99 17.63 -11.44
N GLN A 19 1.37 18.26 -12.55
CA GLN A 19 1.26 17.67 -13.88
C GLN A 19 1.98 16.31 -13.93
N GLY A 20 1.35 15.33 -14.57
CA GLY A 20 1.90 13.97 -14.68
C GLY A 20 1.71 13.10 -13.43
N VAL A 21 1.00 13.59 -12.42
CA VAL A 21 0.65 12.81 -11.22
C VAL A 21 -0.85 12.61 -11.17
N VAL A 22 -1.28 11.37 -11.05
CA VAL A 22 -2.67 11.00 -10.74
C VAL A 22 -2.69 10.36 -9.36
N ILE A 23 -3.39 10.98 -8.45
CA ILE A 23 -3.64 10.44 -7.11
C ILE A 23 -5.14 10.40 -6.86
N GLY A 24 -5.63 9.27 -6.38
CA GLY A 24 -7.05 9.08 -6.16
C GLY A 24 -7.39 7.79 -5.42
N ARG A 25 -8.64 7.43 -5.51
CA ARG A 25 -9.18 6.19 -4.94
C ARG A 25 -9.17 5.09 -5.99
N LEU A 26 -8.76 3.90 -5.58
CA LEU A 26 -8.88 2.73 -6.45
C LEU A 26 -10.35 2.44 -6.79
N ALA A 27 -11.26 2.64 -5.84
CA ALA A 27 -12.70 2.47 -6.04
C ALA A 27 -13.24 3.32 -7.21
N ASP A 28 -12.83 4.58 -7.31
CA ASP A 28 -13.30 5.46 -8.37
C ASP A 28 -12.90 4.96 -9.78
N LEU A 29 -11.71 4.37 -9.91
CA LEU A 29 -11.26 3.79 -11.17
C LEU A 29 -11.97 2.47 -11.47
N LEU A 30 -12.19 1.63 -10.46
CA LEU A 30 -12.93 0.38 -10.63
C LEU A 30 -14.37 0.63 -11.09
N GLU A 31 -15.00 1.71 -10.63
CA GLU A 31 -16.36 2.09 -11.00
C GLU A 31 -16.45 2.80 -12.36
N ASN A 32 -15.54 3.75 -12.62
CA ASN A 32 -15.68 4.68 -13.74
C ASN A 32 -14.79 4.34 -14.95
N ASP A 33 -13.61 3.74 -14.73
CA ASP A 33 -12.66 3.38 -15.78
C ASP A 33 -11.88 2.09 -15.45
N PRO A 34 -12.55 0.94 -15.30
CA PRO A 34 -11.87 -0.33 -14.96
C PRO A 34 -10.88 -0.79 -16.02
N ARG A 35 -11.01 -0.32 -17.26
CA ARG A 35 -10.09 -0.67 -18.34
C ARG A 35 -8.69 -0.09 -18.13
N SER A 36 -8.57 1.07 -17.51
CA SER A 36 -7.26 1.68 -17.18
C SER A 36 -6.43 0.86 -16.19
N LEU A 37 -7.07 -0.04 -15.46
CA LEU A 37 -6.44 -0.90 -14.48
C LEU A 37 -6.09 -2.30 -15.01
N ALA A 38 -6.59 -2.67 -16.20
CA ALA A 38 -6.53 -4.05 -16.71
C ALA A 38 -5.10 -4.62 -16.82
N ASP A 39 -4.13 -3.76 -17.14
CA ASP A 39 -2.72 -4.17 -17.33
C ASP A 39 -1.87 -3.95 -16.07
N THR A 40 -2.42 -3.34 -15.02
CA THR A 40 -1.67 -2.95 -13.83
C THR A 40 -2.14 -3.63 -12.55
N LEU A 41 -3.44 -3.60 -12.28
CA LEU A 41 -3.99 -4.21 -11.05
C LEU A 41 -3.84 -5.74 -11.11
N GLY A 42 -3.17 -6.30 -10.10
CA GLY A 42 -2.87 -7.73 -10.03
C GLY A 42 -1.63 -8.14 -10.84
N SER A 43 -0.95 -7.21 -11.52
CA SER A 43 0.21 -7.55 -12.36
C SER A 43 1.54 -7.50 -11.61
N ALA A 44 1.60 -6.87 -10.44
CA ALA A 44 2.82 -6.80 -9.64
C ALA A 44 3.24 -8.17 -9.06
N GLY A 45 2.31 -9.12 -8.96
CA GLY A 45 2.58 -10.47 -8.46
C GLY A 45 1.44 -11.42 -8.77
N GLU A 46 1.69 -12.71 -8.59
CA GLU A 46 0.66 -13.74 -8.72
C GLU A 46 -0.09 -13.90 -7.40
N ALA A 47 -1.38 -14.16 -7.48
CA ALA A 47 -2.20 -14.50 -6.31
C ALA A 47 -2.08 -15.98 -5.94
N ASP A 48 -1.57 -16.82 -6.85
CA ASP A 48 -1.44 -18.25 -6.66
C ASP A 48 -0.53 -18.59 -5.48
N GLY A 49 -1.05 -19.42 -4.58
CA GLY A 49 -0.36 -19.75 -3.34
C GLY A 49 -0.38 -18.65 -2.27
N LEU A 50 -1.11 -17.55 -2.49
CA LEU A 50 -1.24 -16.42 -1.57
C LEU A 50 -2.70 -16.24 -1.11
N PRO A 51 -3.19 -17.05 -0.17
CA PRO A 51 -4.60 -17.00 0.22
C PRO A 51 -5.04 -15.63 0.75
N MET A 52 -4.14 -14.87 1.39
CA MET A 52 -4.47 -13.52 1.88
C MET A 52 -4.57 -12.50 0.74
N VAL A 53 -3.80 -12.63 -0.34
CA VAL A 53 -3.95 -11.81 -1.54
C VAL A 53 -5.26 -12.17 -2.26
N ALA A 54 -5.57 -13.45 -2.39
CA ALA A 54 -6.83 -13.91 -2.99
C ALA A 54 -8.05 -13.40 -2.19
N LEU A 55 -7.99 -13.47 -0.86
CA LEU A 55 -9.02 -12.92 0.02
C LEU A 55 -9.16 -11.39 -0.16
N ASN A 56 -8.03 -10.66 -0.19
CA ASN A 56 -8.07 -9.22 -0.43
C ASN A 56 -8.71 -8.91 -1.79
N THR A 57 -8.32 -9.61 -2.85
CA THR A 57 -8.88 -9.41 -4.19
C THR A 57 -10.39 -9.64 -4.24
N ALA A 58 -10.90 -10.64 -3.50
CA ALA A 58 -12.33 -10.93 -3.44
C ALA A 58 -13.13 -9.90 -2.60
N MET A 59 -12.48 -9.27 -1.62
CA MET A 59 -13.14 -8.42 -0.62
C MET A 59 -12.75 -6.95 -0.70
N MET A 60 -11.78 -6.56 -1.54
CA MET A 60 -11.33 -5.18 -1.65
C MET A 60 -12.47 -4.25 -2.08
N THR A 61 -12.55 -3.10 -1.45
CA THR A 61 -13.55 -2.08 -1.76
C THR A 61 -12.93 -0.76 -2.14
N ASP A 62 -11.75 -0.42 -1.60
CA ASP A 62 -11.09 0.87 -1.80
C ASP A 62 -9.60 0.79 -1.46
N GLY A 63 -8.87 1.86 -1.75
CA GLY A 63 -7.47 2.07 -1.42
C GLY A 63 -6.84 3.19 -2.25
N LEU A 64 -5.55 3.39 -2.08
CA LEU A 64 -4.81 4.38 -2.85
C LEU A 64 -4.60 3.92 -4.30
N PHE A 65 -4.87 4.82 -5.24
CA PHE A 65 -4.28 4.78 -6.57
C PHE A 65 -3.31 5.94 -6.74
N LEU A 66 -2.06 5.63 -7.12
CA LEU A 66 -1.04 6.61 -7.47
C LEU A 66 -0.42 6.22 -8.81
N ARG A 67 -0.43 7.13 -9.78
CA ARG A 67 0.30 6.98 -11.03
C ARG A 67 1.17 8.21 -11.27
N LEU A 68 2.42 7.96 -11.61
CA LEU A 68 3.38 8.96 -12.05
C LEU A 68 3.66 8.73 -13.54
N ASP A 69 3.57 9.75 -14.35
CA ASP A 69 4.00 9.72 -15.73
C ASP A 69 5.54 9.67 -15.80
N ASP A 70 6.09 9.39 -16.99
CA ASP A 70 7.53 9.29 -17.19
C ASP A 70 8.27 10.58 -16.81
N GLY A 71 9.38 10.44 -16.12
CA GLY A 71 10.25 11.53 -15.71
C GLY A 71 9.73 12.43 -14.57
N VAL A 72 8.60 12.10 -13.98
CA VAL A 72 8.06 12.88 -12.87
C VAL A 72 8.86 12.64 -11.59
N ASP A 73 9.45 13.70 -11.04
CA ASP A 73 10.05 13.69 -9.70
C ASP A 73 9.10 14.37 -8.71
N LEU A 74 8.37 13.54 -7.94
CA LEU A 74 7.40 14.03 -6.97
C LEU A 74 8.09 14.37 -5.65
N ALA A 75 8.44 15.64 -5.48
CA ALA A 75 9.11 16.14 -4.29
C ALA A 75 8.26 16.04 -3.00
N SER A 76 6.94 16.09 -3.13
CA SER A 76 6.02 15.97 -1.99
C SER A 76 5.85 14.52 -1.56
N VAL A 77 5.85 14.28 -0.26
CA VAL A 77 5.54 12.97 0.31
C VAL A 77 4.04 12.69 0.19
N ILE A 78 3.68 11.51 -0.28
CA ILE A 78 2.30 11.03 -0.24
C ILE A 78 2.09 10.27 1.06
N GLU A 79 1.23 10.80 1.93
CA GLU A 79 0.81 10.10 3.15
C GLU A 79 -0.52 9.39 2.94
N VAL A 80 -0.55 8.10 3.25
CA VAL A 80 -1.75 7.27 3.24
C VAL A 80 -2.01 6.80 4.66
N ILE A 81 -3.14 7.18 5.22
CA ILE A 81 -3.46 6.86 6.61
C ILE A 81 -4.69 5.94 6.64
N HIS A 82 -4.48 4.72 7.12
CA HIS A 82 -5.51 3.74 7.39
C HIS A 82 -5.81 3.72 8.89
N VAL A 83 -7.04 4.03 9.24
CA VAL A 83 -7.50 4.09 10.64
C VAL A 83 -8.51 2.99 10.88
N SER A 84 -8.21 2.11 11.84
CA SER A 84 -9.14 1.11 12.34
C SER A 84 -9.82 1.65 13.58
N VAL A 85 -11.10 1.97 13.47
CA VAL A 85 -11.90 2.43 14.63
C VAL A 85 -12.92 1.38 15.03
N GLY A 86 -13.09 1.23 16.31
CA GLY A 86 -14.02 0.29 16.90
C GLY A 86 -15.47 0.65 16.62
N ALA A 87 -16.26 -0.41 16.51
CA ALA A 87 -17.70 -0.39 16.59
C ALA A 87 -18.12 -1.40 17.68
N GLU A 88 -19.40 -1.53 17.93
CA GLU A 88 -19.94 -2.56 18.86
C GLU A 88 -19.56 -3.99 18.45
N THR A 89 -19.24 -4.18 17.17
CA THR A 89 -18.82 -5.46 16.59
C THR A 89 -17.41 -5.38 16.00
N PRO A 90 -16.64 -6.49 16.02
CA PRO A 90 -15.35 -6.56 15.32
C PRO A 90 -15.47 -6.17 13.85
N SER A 91 -14.48 -5.42 13.35
CA SER A 91 -14.44 -4.94 11.96
C SER A 91 -13.39 -5.69 11.14
N ALA A 92 -13.67 -5.86 9.84
CA ALA A 92 -12.70 -6.35 8.87
C ALA A 92 -12.65 -5.40 7.66
N HIS A 93 -11.45 -5.10 7.16
CA HIS A 93 -11.26 -4.25 6.00
C HIS A 93 -10.09 -4.71 5.14
N PHE A 94 -10.20 -4.46 3.84
CA PHE A 94 -9.35 -5.05 2.83
C PHE A 94 -8.82 -3.97 1.87
N PRO A 95 -7.96 -3.06 2.34
CA PRO A 95 -7.41 -2.02 1.48
C PRO A 95 -6.56 -2.61 0.37
N ARG A 96 -6.69 -2.05 -0.84
CA ARG A 96 -5.84 -2.36 -1.99
C ARG A 96 -5.19 -1.09 -2.50
N ASN A 97 -3.87 -0.97 -2.38
CA ASN A 97 -3.12 0.16 -2.89
C ASN A 97 -2.42 -0.23 -4.20
N LEU A 98 -2.47 0.65 -5.19
CA LEU A 98 -1.79 0.47 -6.48
C LEU A 98 -0.95 1.71 -6.79
N ILE A 99 0.36 1.51 -6.93
CA ILE A 99 1.35 2.53 -7.22
C ILE A 99 2.02 2.16 -8.54
N VAL A 100 1.87 3.03 -9.55
CA VAL A 100 2.47 2.86 -10.88
C VAL A 100 3.40 4.04 -11.14
N ALA A 101 4.69 3.75 -11.19
CA ALA A 101 5.74 4.73 -11.44
C ALA A 101 6.23 4.58 -12.89
N GLY A 102 6.04 5.60 -13.70
CA GLY A 102 6.53 5.67 -15.07
C GLY A 102 8.06 5.67 -15.14
N LYS A 103 8.61 5.57 -16.34
CA LYS A 103 10.05 5.54 -16.58
C LYS A 103 10.73 6.78 -15.96
N GLY A 104 11.80 6.55 -15.17
CA GLY A 104 12.58 7.63 -14.55
C GLY A 104 11.80 8.50 -13.57
N SER A 105 10.63 8.07 -13.09
CA SER A 105 9.85 8.82 -12.12
C SER A 105 10.24 8.46 -10.68
N HIS A 106 10.05 9.41 -9.75
CA HIS A 106 10.41 9.22 -8.35
C HIS A 106 9.29 9.67 -7.41
N ALA A 107 9.05 8.92 -6.34
CA ALA A 107 8.10 9.30 -5.30
C ALA A 107 8.50 8.72 -3.93
N THR A 108 8.03 9.39 -2.89
CA THR A 108 8.08 8.90 -1.50
C THR A 108 6.65 8.71 -0.98
N ILE A 109 6.36 7.52 -0.50
CA ILE A 109 5.07 7.15 0.07
C ILE A 109 5.27 6.74 1.54
N VAL A 110 4.44 7.29 2.41
CA VAL A 110 4.38 6.92 3.83
C VAL A 110 2.99 6.36 4.12
N GLU A 111 2.93 5.10 4.51
CA GLU A 111 1.71 4.38 4.79
C GLU A 111 1.58 4.17 6.30
N HIS A 112 0.52 4.69 6.91
CA HIS A 112 0.23 4.55 8.33
C HIS A 112 -0.96 3.61 8.54
N HIS A 113 -0.80 2.66 9.46
CA HIS A 113 -1.88 1.84 9.99
C HIS A 113 -2.00 2.06 11.49
N ILE A 114 -3.07 2.72 11.91
CA ILE A 114 -3.34 3.08 13.30
C ILE A 114 -4.73 2.62 13.72
N GLY A 115 -4.97 2.51 15.01
CA GLY A 115 -6.28 2.09 15.51
C GLY A 115 -6.51 2.47 16.96
N ASP A 116 -7.79 2.53 17.35
CA ASP A 116 -8.25 2.89 18.70
C ASP A 116 -8.15 1.76 19.74
N GLY A 117 -7.66 0.59 19.34
CA GLY A 117 -7.53 -0.58 20.21
C GLY A 117 -8.69 -1.56 20.15
N ALA A 118 -9.72 -1.30 19.38
CA ALA A 118 -10.81 -2.24 19.15
C ALA A 118 -10.37 -3.47 18.36
N THR A 119 -11.16 -4.54 18.42
CA THR A 119 -10.91 -5.76 17.64
C THR A 119 -11.13 -5.48 16.16
N SER A 120 -10.07 -5.61 15.38
CA SER A 120 -10.09 -5.37 13.94
C SER A 120 -9.23 -6.37 13.19
N PHE A 121 -9.57 -6.60 11.92
CA PHE A 121 -8.76 -7.36 10.99
C PHE A 121 -8.50 -6.51 9.74
N ALA A 122 -7.25 -6.17 9.51
CA ALA A 122 -6.78 -5.50 8.31
C ALA A 122 -6.04 -6.50 7.43
N ASN A 123 -6.56 -6.74 6.22
CA ASN A 123 -5.85 -7.48 5.19
C ASN A 123 -5.49 -6.51 4.06
N VAL A 124 -4.24 -6.08 4.02
CA VAL A 124 -3.75 -5.01 3.14
C VAL A 124 -2.93 -5.60 2.00
N VAL A 125 -3.21 -5.18 0.78
CA VAL A 125 -2.32 -5.50 -0.35
C VAL A 125 -1.88 -4.20 -1.01
N THR A 126 -0.56 -4.03 -1.13
CA THR A 126 0.06 -2.90 -1.83
C THR A 126 0.83 -3.43 -3.04
N GLU A 127 0.47 -2.94 -4.22
CA GLU A 127 1.17 -3.23 -5.46
C GLU A 127 2.00 -2.03 -5.88
N ILE A 128 3.26 -2.29 -6.26
CA ILE A 128 4.19 -1.29 -6.78
C ILE A 128 4.74 -1.79 -8.13
N ILE A 129 4.53 -1.00 -9.17
CA ILE A 129 5.07 -1.25 -10.50
C ILE A 129 5.99 -0.08 -10.85
N ALA A 130 7.29 -0.33 -10.88
CA ALA A 130 8.30 0.67 -11.18
C ALA A 130 8.88 0.45 -12.59
N GLY A 131 8.66 1.42 -13.46
CA GLY A 131 9.22 1.46 -14.82
C GLY A 131 10.74 1.63 -14.82
N GLU A 132 11.36 1.57 -16.00
CA GLU A 132 12.81 1.69 -16.17
C GLU A 132 13.35 2.96 -15.49
N GLY A 133 14.35 2.81 -14.63
CA GLY A 133 14.99 3.91 -13.91
C GLY A 133 14.11 4.60 -12.85
N ALA A 134 12.91 4.09 -12.59
CA ALA A 134 12.03 4.66 -11.56
C ALA A 134 12.52 4.36 -10.14
N GLY A 135 12.30 5.30 -9.22
CA GLY A 135 12.71 5.16 -7.82
C GLY A 135 11.55 5.37 -6.85
N ILE A 136 11.24 4.36 -6.04
CA ILE A 136 10.22 4.45 -5.02
C ILE A 136 10.84 4.31 -3.63
N ARG A 137 10.53 5.28 -2.76
CA ARG A 137 10.75 5.16 -1.32
C ARG A 137 9.42 4.87 -0.65
N HIS A 138 9.36 3.80 0.12
CA HIS A 138 8.15 3.39 0.83
C HIS A 138 8.45 3.21 2.31
N CYS A 139 7.74 3.92 3.15
CA CYS A 139 7.80 3.75 4.60
C CYS A 139 6.44 3.32 5.11
N LYS A 140 6.38 2.19 5.81
CA LYS A 140 5.15 1.72 6.44
C LYS A 140 5.30 1.73 7.95
N VAL A 141 4.36 2.40 8.63
CA VAL A 141 4.25 2.44 10.09
C VAL A 141 2.96 1.75 10.51
N GLN A 142 3.10 0.66 11.27
CA GLN A 142 1.99 -0.10 11.81
C GLN A 142 1.97 0.03 13.34
N ALA A 143 0.91 0.67 13.86
CA ALA A 143 0.73 0.99 15.28
C ALA A 143 -0.75 0.82 15.69
N GLU A 144 -1.37 -0.27 15.27
CA GLU A 144 -2.73 -0.63 15.65
C GLU A 144 -2.78 -1.17 17.09
N GLY A 145 -3.96 -1.14 17.67
CA GLY A 145 -4.15 -1.57 19.05
C GLY A 145 -3.94 -3.08 19.30
N PRO A 146 -3.86 -3.51 20.56
CA PRO A 146 -3.46 -4.87 20.96
C PRO A 146 -4.49 -5.96 20.63
N LEU A 147 -5.67 -5.60 20.14
CA LEU A 147 -6.70 -6.54 19.70
C LEU A 147 -6.82 -6.61 18.17
N ALA A 148 -5.97 -5.87 17.43
CA ALA A 148 -5.95 -5.87 15.99
C ALA A 148 -5.17 -7.06 15.42
N TYR A 149 -5.58 -7.49 14.23
CA TYR A 149 -4.86 -8.45 13.38
C TYR A 149 -4.52 -7.74 12.08
N HIS A 150 -3.24 -7.64 11.77
CA HIS A 150 -2.73 -6.98 10.57
C HIS A 150 -2.00 -7.98 9.69
N ILE A 151 -2.56 -8.29 8.52
CA ILE A 151 -1.93 -9.14 7.52
C ILE A 151 -1.71 -8.30 6.27
N ALA A 152 -0.47 -8.06 5.93
CA ALA A 152 -0.13 -7.26 4.76
C ALA A 152 0.74 -8.04 3.77
N THR A 153 0.49 -7.80 2.50
CA THR A 153 1.33 -8.29 1.40
C THR A 153 1.68 -7.12 0.49
N MET A 154 2.97 -6.91 0.26
CA MET A 154 3.46 -5.99 -0.75
C MET A 154 4.02 -6.78 -1.93
N GLN A 155 3.51 -6.51 -3.14
CA GLN A 155 3.97 -7.11 -4.39
C GLN A 155 4.62 -6.02 -5.24
N VAL A 156 5.83 -6.27 -5.74
CA VAL A 156 6.63 -5.26 -6.41
C VAL A 156 7.22 -5.82 -7.70
N ARG A 157 7.17 -5.04 -8.77
CA ARG A 157 7.90 -5.26 -10.02
C ARG A 157 8.86 -4.10 -10.25
N LEU A 158 10.13 -4.41 -10.43
CA LEU A 158 11.17 -3.44 -10.76
C LEU A 158 11.72 -3.74 -12.15
N ALA A 159 11.50 -2.83 -13.09
CA ALA A 159 12.09 -2.89 -14.41
C ALA A 159 13.60 -2.56 -14.35
N LYS A 160 14.26 -2.48 -15.50
CA LYS A 160 15.68 -2.15 -15.63
C LYS A 160 16.02 -0.86 -14.88
N ASP A 161 17.11 -0.87 -14.11
CA ASP A 161 17.61 0.27 -13.33
C ASP A 161 16.61 0.89 -12.36
N ALA A 162 15.44 0.25 -12.10
CA ALA A 162 14.46 0.71 -11.13
C ALA A 162 14.90 0.38 -9.71
N SER A 163 14.45 1.18 -8.74
CA SER A 163 14.81 1.02 -7.34
C SER A 163 13.63 1.10 -6.38
N LEU A 164 13.67 0.25 -5.36
CA LEU A 164 12.78 0.32 -4.19
C LEU A 164 13.62 0.42 -2.91
N ASP A 165 13.37 1.45 -2.11
CA ASP A 165 13.87 1.54 -0.75
C ASP A 165 12.66 1.50 0.21
N SER A 166 12.48 0.38 0.91
CA SER A 166 11.34 0.18 1.78
C SER A 166 11.76 -0.02 3.23
N PHE A 167 11.10 0.73 4.12
CA PHE A 167 11.25 0.59 5.56
C PHE A 167 9.92 0.27 6.22
N TYR A 168 9.88 -0.78 7.04
CA TYR A 168 8.71 -1.18 7.81
C TYR A 168 8.96 -1.07 9.31
N PHE A 169 8.10 -0.31 10.00
CA PHE A 169 8.08 -0.25 11.45
C PHE A 169 6.77 -0.81 12.00
N ALA A 170 6.87 -1.82 12.87
CA ALA A 170 5.72 -2.42 13.55
C ALA A 170 5.85 -2.26 15.07
N SER A 171 4.82 -1.69 15.69
CA SER A 171 4.76 -1.51 17.14
C SER A 171 3.39 -1.85 17.75
N GLY A 172 2.48 -2.39 16.95
CA GLY A 172 1.11 -2.67 17.37
C GLY A 172 0.60 -4.02 16.90
N ALA A 173 -0.71 -4.18 16.98
CA ALA A 173 -1.50 -5.37 16.74
C ALA A 173 -1.20 -6.55 17.68
N ARG A 174 -2.15 -7.47 17.79
CA ARG A 174 -1.96 -8.78 18.42
C ARG A 174 -1.15 -9.70 17.53
N LEU A 175 -1.40 -9.64 16.22
CA LEU A 175 -0.64 -10.33 15.21
C LEU A 175 -0.41 -9.36 14.05
N SER A 176 0.86 -9.16 13.70
CA SER A 176 1.26 -8.40 12.53
C SER A 176 2.14 -9.27 11.64
N ARG A 177 1.68 -9.53 10.42
CA ARG A 177 2.45 -10.23 9.39
C ARG A 177 2.61 -9.31 8.20
N ASN A 178 3.85 -9.09 7.79
CA ASN A 178 4.17 -8.33 6.58
C ASN A 178 4.97 -9.23 5.63
N GLU A 179 4.38 -9.54 4.48
CA GLU A 179 5.01 -10.33 3.42
C GLU A 179 5.37 -9.40 2.26
N ILE A 180 6.62 -9.47 1.80
CA ILE A 180 7.10 -8.64 0.69
C ILE A 180 7.62 -9.57 -0.40
N ARG A 181 7.12 -9.39 -1.61
CA ARG A 181 7.53 -10.12 -2.81
C ARG A 181 8.01 -9.15 -3.88
N VAL A 182 9.24 -9.29 -4.30
CA VAL A 182 9.85 -8.40 -5.28
C VAL A 182 10.31 -9.21 -6.49
N ARG A 183 9.93 -8.75 -7.68
CA ARG A 183 10.45 -9.24 -8.95
C ARG A 183 11.41 -8.20 -9.50
N LEU A 184 12.67 -8.58 -9.66
CA LEU A 184 13.71 -7.81 -10.32
C LEU A 184 13.73 -8.25 -11.80
N GLU A 185 13.04 -7.50 -12.66
CA GLU A 185 12.80 -7.91 -14.05
C GLU A 185 13.85 -7.37 -15.04
N GLY A 186 14.75 -6.49 -14.61
CA GLY A 186 15.78 -5.91 -15.46
C GLY A 186 17.13 -5.77 -14.80
N GLU A 187 18.19 -5.64 -15.60
CA GLU A 187 19.54 -5.34 -15.11
C GLU A 187 19.53 -4.02 -14.32
N GLY A 188 20.38 -3.92 -13.30
CA GLY A 188 20.50 -2.73 -12.48
C GLY A 188 19.33 -2.49 -11.50
N ALA A 189 18.30 -3.34 -11.51
CA ALA A 189 17.23 -3.23 -10.53
C ALA A 189 17.77 -3.42 -9.10
N ASP A 190 17.47 -2.47 -8.20
CA ASP A 190 17.92 -2.46 -6.80
C ASP A 190 16.74 -2.47 -5.84
N CYS A 191 16.82 -3.31 -4.81
CA CYS A 191 15.80 -3.39 -3.78
C CYS A 191 16.41 -3.45 -2.40
N ARG A 192 16.05 -2.47 -1.56
CA ARG A 192 16.45 -2.41 -0.15
C ARG A 192 15.24 -2.58 0.73
N LEU A 193 15.26 -3.60 1.57
CA LEU A 193 14.18 -3.90 2.51
C LEU A 193 14.74 -3.84 3.92
N ASN A 194 14.29 -2.88 4.69
CA ASN A 194 14.67 -2.70 6.08
C ASN A 194 13.42 -2.69 6.96
N GLY A 195 13.58 -3.01 8.22
CA GLY A 195 12.47 -2.96 9.15
C GLY A 195 12.91 -3.05 10.60
N ALA A 196 12.04 -2.58 11.46
CA ALA A 196 12.15 -2.71 12.90
C ALA A 196 10.79 -3.04 13.49
N TYR A 197 10.79 -3.81 14.57
CA TYR A 197 9.57 -4.10 15.30
C TYR A 197 9.81 -4.00 16.79
N MET A 198 8.80 -3.49 17.48
CA MET A 198 8.75 -3.42 18.95
C MET A 198 7.54 -4.20 19.40
N MET A 199 7.76 -5.25 20.15
CA MET A 199 6.69 -6.12 20.62
C MET A 199 6.53 -6.02 22.13
N LYS A 200 5.28 -6.14 22.58
CA LYS A 200 4.91 -6.15 23.99
C LYS A 200 3.92 -7.28 24.27
N ASP A 201 4.07 -7.91 25.42
CA ASP A 201 3.18 -8.96 25.94
C ASP A 201 3.05 -10.17 24.99
N ARG A 202 1.87 -10.37 24.38
CA ARG A 202 1.54 -11.51 23.51
C ARG A 202 1.46 -11.12 22.02
N GLN A 203 2.14 -10.09 21.63
CA GLN A 203 2.20 -9.67 20.23
C GLN A 203 3.07 -10.59 19.41
N HIS A 204 2.69 -10.81 18.16
CA HIS A 204 3.43 -11.60 17.16
C HIS A 204 3.59 -10.81 15.87
#